data_7e94ab719434878f93d712bbec19b501
#
_entry.id   7e94ab719434878f93d712bbec19b501
#
_cell.length_a   1.000
_cell.length_b   1.000
_cell.length_c   1.000
_cell.angle_alpha   90.00
_cell.angle_beta   90.00
_cell.angle_gamma   90.00
#
_symmetry.space_group_name_H-M   'P 1'
#
loop_
_entity.id
_entity.type
_entity.pdbx_description
1 polymer ?
#
loop_
_entity_poly.entity_id
_entity_poly.type
_entity_poly.pdbx_seq_one_letter_code
_entity_poly.pdbx_strand_id
1 'polypeptide(L)'
;VKILLVNWNDRQNPHAGGAEIHLHELFGRLAGWGHEIDLIASGWPDAPARAEIDGVRVQRVGDRHTFALRARGAVGQALREGAYDIVVEDINKLPLFLPTLTRLPFVAIVPHLFGTTAFAEASVHIATAVWAAEVPIPWVYKEAGFHAISESTRDDLVQRGVPGNRIVVIHPGVDATWYCPDPATPRAKQPTFLYLGRLKRYKGVETALQALVQARRTRPDLTLEIAGQGDDRARLEGVAQALRLGSAVKFLGFVSEDEKRQLLRRAWAVVFPSPKEGWGITNVEAAACGTPAIASDSPGLRESVRHGITGYLVPHGDSGALAERMLALAADPDLVARLGRAARTFAEGLSWEGAARATAAHLEQVIAERGGRS
;
A
#
# COMPACT_ATOMS: atom_id res chain seq x y z
N VAL A 1 6.50 20.75 -16.16
CA VAL A 1 6.84 19.43 -16.74
C VAL A 1 5.56 18.72 -17.15
N LYS A 2 5.55 18.14 -18.35
CA LYS A 2 4.43 17.35 -18.85
C LYS A 2 4.75 15.85 -18.72
N ILE A 3 3.95 15.15 -17.95
CA ILE A 3 4.18 13.77 -17.50
C ILE A 3 3.14 12.84 -18.13
N LEU A 4 3.60 11.77 -18.79
CA LEU A 4 2.74 10.65 -19.17
C LEU A 4 2.85 9.58 -18.09
N LEU A 5 1.79 9.43 -17.31
CA LEU A 5 1.70 8.48 -16.20
C LEU A 5 0.89 7.26 -16.62
N VAL A 6 1.32 6.07 -16.24
CA VAL A 6 0.62 4.83 -16.55
C VAL A 6 0.47 3.99 -15.29
N ASN A 7 -0.76 3.64 -14.97
CA ASN A 7 -1.09 2.78 -13.84
C ASN A 7 -2.23 1.83 -14.20
N TRP A 8 -2.31 0.69 -13.52
CA TRP A 8 -3.37 -0.28 -13.78
C TRP A 8 -4.77 0.26 -13.48
N ASN A 9 -4.94 1.02 -12.42
CA ASN A 9 -6.22 1.65 -12.09
C ASN A 9 -6.03 3.13 -11.79
N ASP A 10 -7.07 3.90 -11.89
CA ASP A 10 -7.16 5.21 -11.24
C ASP A 10 -7.86 5.09 -9.88
N ARG A 11 -7.85 6.17 -9.10
CA ARG A 11 -8.43 6.26 -7.75
C ARG A 11 -9.93 5.94 -7.67
N GLN A 12 -10.68 6.17 -8.76
CA GLN A 12 -12.13 5.92 -8.80
C GLN A 12 -12.47 4.48 -9.17
N ASN A 13 -11.48 3.67 -9.59
CA ASN A 13 -11.73 2.29 -9.95
C ASN A 13 -12.21 1.50 -8.71
N PRO A 14 -13.30 0.71 -8.80
CA PRO A 14 -13.79 -0.11 -7.69
C PRO A 14 -12.76 -1.09 -7.10
N HIS A 15 -11.69 -1.37 -7.86
CA HIS A 15 -10.58 -2.23 -7.43
C HIS A 15 -9.35 -1.45 -6.95
N ALA A 16 -9.45 -0.11 -6.85
CA ALA A 16 -8.38 0.73 -6.34
C ALA A 16 -7.97 0.33 -4.91
N GLY A 17 -6.73 0.60 -4.57
CA GLY A 17 -6.15 0.31 -3.26
C GLY A 17 -5.04 1.30 -2.91
N GLY A 18 -4.11 0.86 -2.06
CA GLY A 18 -3.03 1.73 -1.58
C GLY A 18 -2.12 2.28 -2.67
N ALA A 19 -1.88 1.54 -3.76
CA ALA A 19 -1.06 2.01 -4.86
C ALA A 19 -1.72 3.18 -5.61
N GLU A 20 -3.01 3.09 -5.87
CA GLU A 20 -3.77 4.16 -6.53
C GLU A 20 -3.91 5.40 -5.64
N ILE A 21 -4.09 5.22 -4.33
CA ILE A 21 -4.06 6.33 -3.36
C ILE A 21 -2.67 7.00 -3.40
N HIS A 22 -1.60 6.23 -3.28
CA HIS A 22 -0.23 6.72 -3.34
C HIS A 22 0.04 7.54 -4.60
N LEU A 23 -0.33 7.01 -5.75
CA LEU A 23 -0.13 7.67 -7.03
C LEU A 23 -0.89 9.00 -7.11
N HIS A 24 -2.17 9.03 -6.75
CA HIS A 24 -2.98 10.26 -6.79
C HIS A 24 -2.56 11.27 -5.73
N GLU A 25 -2.11 10.85 -4.56
CA GLU A 25 -1.58 11.74 -3.53
C GLU A 25 -0.28 12.44 -3.98
N LEU A 26 0.56 11.76 -4.76
CA LEU A 26 1.77 12.36 -5.34
C LEU A 26 1.44 13.25 -6.52
N PHE A 27 0.83 12.69 -7.55
CA PHE A 27 0.67 13.36 -8.83
C PHE A 27 -0.44 14.41 -8.83
N GLY A 28 -1.44 14.29 -7.96
CA GLY A 28 -2.41 15.37 -7.74
C GLY A 28 -1.76 16.63 -7.15
N ARG A 29 -0.78 16.47 -6.24
CA ARG A 29 0.01 17.60 -5.73
C ARG A 29 0.90 18.21 -6.81
N LEU A 30 1.56 17.38 -7.62
CA LEU A 30 2.35 17.86 -8.74
C LEU A 30 1.46 18.64 -9.74
N ALA A 31 0.25 18.17 -10.03
CA ALA A 31 -0.71 18.90 -10.85
C ALA A 31 -1.08 20.24 -10.22
N GLY A 32 -1.32 20.28 -8.90
CA GLY A 32 -1.56 21.51 -8.15
C GLY A 32 -0.38 22.48 -8.16
N TRP A 33 0.85 22.05 -8.39
CA TRP A 33 2.05 22.88 -8.57
C TRP A 33 2.29 23.29 -10.03
N GLY A 34 1.38 22.96 -10.95
CA GLY A 34 1.44 23.39 -12.34
C GLY A 34 2.11 22.41 -13.30
N HIS A 35 2.36 21.16 -12.90
CA HIS A 35 2.73 20.11 -13.83
C HIS A 35 1.50 19.61 -14.60
N GLU A 36 1.66 19.31 -15.88
CA GLU A 36 0.62 18.67 -16.69
C GLU A 36 0.74 17.16 -16.62
N ILE A 37 -0.32 16.47 -16.23
CA ILE A 37 -0.28 15.03 -16.01
C ILE A 37 -1.42 14.35 -16.76
N ASP A 38 -1.06 13.44 -17.66
CA ASP A 38 -1.95 12.56 -18.38
C ASP A 38 -1.77 11.14 -17.86
N LEU A 39 -2.80 10.57 -17.25
CA LEU A 39 -2.82 9.20 -16.72
C LEU A 39 -3.55 8.26 -17.68
N ILE A 40 -2.90 7.19 -18.08
CA ILE A 40 -3.54 6.05 -18.77
C ILE A 40 -3.79 4.96 -17.73
N ALA A 41 -5.07 4.56 -17.56
CA ALA A 41 -5.48 3.53 -16.61
C ALA A 41 -6.52 2.58 -17.23
N SER A 42 -6.83 1.46 -16.55
CA SER A 42 -7.91 0.57 -16.95
C SER A 42 -9.28 1.16 -16.63
N GLY A 43 -10.25 0.84 -17.48
CA GLY A 43 -11.66 1.11 -17.20
C GLY A 43 -12.34 -0.04 -16.44
N TRP A 44 -13.63 0.15 -16.18
CA TRP A 44 -14.57 -0.84 -15.65
C TRP A 44 -15.93 -0.62 -16.34
N PRO A 45 -16.91 -1.54 -16.19
CA PRO A 45 -18.24 -1.34 -16.77
C PRO A 45 -18.83 0.02 -16.37
N ASP A 46 -19.38 0.75 -17.37
CA ASP A 46 -19.97 2.08 -17.21
C ASP A 46 -19.02 3.22 -16.81
N ALA A 47 -17.71 2.96 -16.75
CA ALA A 47 -16.73 4.01 -16.50
C ALA A 47 -16.63 4.98 -17.68
N PRO A 48 -16.64 6.31 -17.45
CA PRO A 48 -16.35 7.26 -18.51
C PRO A 48 -14.94 7.06 -19.05
N ALA A 49 -14.77 7.11 -20.39
CA ALA A 49 -13.47 6.90 -21.03
C ALA A 49 -12.43 7.96 -20.64
N ARG A 50 -12.88 9.14 -20.24
CA ARG A 50 -12.03 10.25 -19.77
C ARG A 50 -12.60 10.84 -18.50
N ALA A 51 -11.73 11.28 -17.62
CA ALA A 51 -12.05 11.97 -16.37
C ALA A 51 -10.91 12.94 -16.00
N GLU A 52 -11.18 13.85 -15.10
CA GLU A 52 -10.18 14.62 -14.38
C GLU A 52 -10.33 14.32 -12.90
N ILE A 53 -9.24 13.91 -12.27
CA ILE A 53 -9.23 13.47 -10.87
C ILE A 53 -8.00 14.10 -10.20
N ASP A 54 -8.21 14.92 -9.19
CA ASP A 54 -7.16 15.62 -8.45
C ASP A 54 -6.23 16.45 -9.38
N GLY A 55 -6.78 17.05 -10.46
CA GLY A 55 -6.02 17.81 -11.47
C GLY A 55 -5.28 16.92 -12.49
N VAL A 56 -5.38 15.61 -12.40
CA VAL A 56 -4.80 14.64 -13.33
C VAL A 56 -5.83 14.28 -14.41
N ARG A 57 -5.45 14.43 -15.68
CA ARG A 57 -6.29 14.01 -16.81
C ARG A 57 -6.18 12.51 -17.01
N VAL A 58 -7.27 11.79 -16.81
CA VAL A 58 -7.31 10.32 -16.86
C VAL A 58 -7.96 9.86 -18.17
N GLN A 59 -7.26 8.98 -18.89
CA GLN A 59 -7.78 8.23 -20.02
C GLN A 59 -7.88 6.75 -19.62
N ARG A 60 -9.10 6.18 -19.70
CA ARG A 60 -9.35 4.78 -19.39
C ARG A 60 -9.38 3.94 -20.66
N VAL A 61 -8.59 2.86 -20.69
CA VAL A 61 -8.46 1.97 -21.85
C VAL A 61 -8.61 0.51 -21.42
N GLY A 62 -9.48 -0.21 -22.14
CA GLY A 62 -9.77 -1.60 -21.79
C GLY A 62 -10.41 -1.75 -20.40
N ASP A 63 -10.22 -2.93 -19.84
CA ASP A 63 -10.63 -3.32 -18.49
C ASP A 63 -9.47 -4.02 -17.78
N ARG A 64 -9.70 -4.50 -16.54
CA ARG A 64 -8.70 -5.21 -15.75
C ARG A 64 -8.04 -6.41 -16.46
N HIS A 65 -8.67 -7.01 -17.46
CA HIS A 65 -8.18 -8.20 -18.18
C HIS A 65 -7.48 -7.85 -19.49
N THR A 66 -7.86 -6.74 -20.10
CA THR A 66 -7.38 -6.31 -21.43
C THR A 66 -6.39 -5.15 -21.37
N PHE A 67 -6.24 -4.50 -20.20
CA PHE A 67 -5.40 -3.32 -20.02
C PHE A 67 -3.95 -3.55 -20.45
N ALA A 68 -3.31 -4.64 -20.04
CA ALA A 68 -1.93 -4.95 -20.41
C ALA A 68 -1.69 -4.96 -21.94
N LEU A 69 -2.69 -5.40 -22.71
CA LEU A 69 -2.61 -5.44 -24.17
C LEU A 69 -2.89 -4.07 -24.79
N ARG A 70 -3.84 -3.31 -24.24
CA ARG A 70 -4.30 -2.03 -24.81
C ARG A 70 -3.47 -0.84 -24.37
N ALA A 71 -2.90 -0.88 -23.17
CA ALA A 71 -2.12 0.23 -22.61
C ALA A 71 -0.94 0.63 -23.50
N ARG A 72 -0.18 -0.35 -24.02
CA ARG A 72 0.97 -0.07 -24.90
C ARG A 72 0.57 0.68 -26.17
N GLY A 73 -0.56 0.32 -26.77
CA GLY A 73 -1.12 1.03 -27.95
C GLY A 73 -1.54 2.46 -27.61
N ALA A 74 -2.23 2.64 -26.47
CA ALA A 74 -2.65 3.95 -25.98
C ALA A 74 -1.45 4.86 -25.64
N VAL A 75 -0.43 4.32 -24.97
CA VAL A 75 0.83 5.02 -24.69
C VAL A 75 1.52 5.43 -25.98
N GLY A 76 1.65 4.50 -26.96
CA GLY A 76 2.24 4.81 -28.26
C GLY A 76 1.47 5.89 -29.02
N GLN A 77 0.14 5.94 -28.91
CA GLN A 77 -0.69 7.01 -29.46
C GLN A 77 -0.44 8.34 -28.73
N ALA A 78 -0.50 8.36 -27.40
CA ALA A 78 -0.24 9.55 -26.60
C ALA A 78 1.14 10.17 -26.88
N LEU A 79 2.16 9.34 -27.02
CA LEU A 79 3.54 9.78 -27.35
C LEU A 79 3.67 10.40 -28.76
N ARG A 80 2.80 10.02 -29.70
CA ARG A 80 2.76 10.64 -31.05
C ARG A 80 1.97 11.94 -31.07
N GLU A 81 0.95 12.04 -30.26
CA GLU A 81 0.01 13.18 -30.23
C GLU A 81 0.46 14.29 -29.27
N GLY A 82 1.24 13.95 -28.24
CA GLY A 82 1.66 14.86 -27.20
C GLY A 82 3.19 14.96 -27.05
N ALA A 83 3.66 16.14 -26.67
CA ALA A 83 5.04 16.34 -26.26
C ALA A 83 5.14 16.15 -24.75
N TYR A 84 5.70 15.03 -24.31
CA TYR A 84 5.96 14.73 -22.90
C TYR A 84 7.46 14.90 -22.59
N ASP A 85 7.74 15.35 -21.38
CA ASP A 85 9.10 15.49 -20.88
C ASP A 85 9.60 14.18 -20.26
N ILE A 86 8.67 13.38 -19.72
CA ILE A 86 8.98 12.12 -19.02
C ILE A 86 7.79 11.15 -19.06
N VAL A 87 8.11 9.87 -19.05
CA VAL A 87 7.12 8.78 -18.86
C VAL A 87 7.32 8.14 -17.49
N VAL A 88 6.24 7.92 -16.79
CA VAL A 88 6.22 7.23 -15.49
C VAL A 88 5.32 6.02 -15.57
N GLU A 89 5.83 4.85 -15.19
CA GLU A 89 5.07 3.61 -15.07
C GLU A 89 5.02 3.16 -13.62
N ASP A 90 3.83 3.02 -13.04
CA ASP A 90 3.65 2.38 -11.74
C ASP A 90 3.51 0.86 -11.93
N ILE A 91 4.56 0.13 -11.56
CA ILE A 91 4.62 -1.34 -11.64
C ILE A 91 3.97 -1.93 -10.37
N ASN A 92 2.67 -1.73 -10.23
CA ASN A 92 1.90 -2.25 -9.08
C ASN A 92 1.23 -3.62 -9.34
N LYS A 93 1.34 -4.13 -10.56
CA LYS A 93 0.89 -5.48 -10.98
C LYS A 93 1.92 -6.09 -11.93
N LEU A 94 1.63 -6.09 -13.22
CA LEU A 94 2.57 -6.56 -14.24
C LEU A 94 3.28 -5.37 -14.89
N PRO A 95 4.59 -5.47 -15.16
CA PRO A 95 5.29 -4.46 -15.95
C PRO A 95 4.75 -4.45 -17.39
N LEU A 96 4.55 -3.26 -17.92
CA LEU A 96 4.06 -3.08 -19.29
C LEU A 96 5.20 -2.90 -20.31
N PHE A 97 6.45 -2.89 -19.84
CA PHE A 97 7.66 -2.75 -20.64
C PHE A 97 7.66 -1.49 -21.52
N LEU A 98 7.16 -0.38 -20.98
CA LEU A 98 7.02 0.88 -21.71
C LEU A 98 8.35 1.51 -22.14
N PRO A 99 9.53 1.29 -21.51
CA PRO A 99 10.80 1.77 -22.03
C PRO A 99 11.13 1.29 -23.45
N THR A 100 10.47 0.22 -23.93
CA THR A 100 10.64 -0.25 -25.32
C THR A 100 9.87 0.60 -26.35
N LEU A 101 8.99 1.50 -25.92
CA LEU A 101 8.16 2.36 -26.77
C LEU A 101 8.72 3.78 -26.92
N THR A 102 9.64 4.20 -26.07
CA THR A 102 10.10 5.58 -26.02
C THR A 102 11.59 5.69 -25.66
N ARG A 103 12.19 6.79 -26.08
CA ARG A 103 13.52 7.22 -25.63
C ARG A 103 13.47 8.38 -24.63
N LEU A 104 12.27 8.84 -24.27
CA LEU A 104 12.10 9.88 -23.26
C LEU A 104 12.70 9.43 -21.92
N PRO A 105 13.04 10.39 -21.04
CA PRO A 105 13.29 10.10 -19.63
C PRO A 105 12.20 9.21 -19.05
N PHE A 106 12.57 8.26 -18.20
CA PHE A 106 11.65 7.24 -17.71
C PHE A 106 11.85 6.95 -16.22
N VAL A 107 10.76 6.91 -15.45
CA VAL A 107 10.76 6.48 -14.07
C VAL A 107 9.78 5.32 -13.88
N ALA A 108 10.25 4.26 -13.22
CA ALA A 108 9.42 3.16 -12.74
C ALA A 108 9.13 3.35 -11.25
N ILE A 109 7.87 3.54 -10.88
CA ILE A 109 7.43 3.49 -9.48
C ILE A 109 7.16 2.02 -9.15
N VAL A 110 7.74 1.52 -8.07
CA VAL A 110 7.60 0.12 -7.67
C VAL A 110 7.12 0.04 -6.22
N PRO A 111 5.82 -0.22 -6.01
CA PRO A 111 5.29 -0.44 -4.67
C PRO A 111 5.85 -1.72 -4.03
N HIS A 112 5.86 -2.81 -4.75
CA HIS A 112 6.51 -4.08 -4.44
C HIS A 112 6.48 -4.98 -5.68
N LEU A 113 7.37 -5.95 -5.75
CA LEU A 113 7.31 -7.00 -6.75
C LEU A 113 6.80 -8.28 -6.09
N PHE A 114 6.03 -9.06 -6.82
CA PHE A 114 5.46 -10.30 -6.27
C PHE A 114 6.52 -11.38 -6.09
N GLY A 115 7.40 -11.56 -7.08
CA GLY A 115 8.40 -12.61 -7.03
C GLY A 115 7.77 -13.98 -6.77
N THR A 116 8.36 -14.74 -5.86
CA THR A 116 7.85 -16.06 -5.46
C THR A 116 6.58 -16.01 -4.62
N THR A 117 6.21 -14.86 -4.04
CA THR A 117 4.96 -14.74 -3.26
C THR A 117 3.72 -14.85 -4.13
N ALA A 118 3.84 -14.62 -5.45
CA ALA A 118 2.76 -14.85 -6.40
C ALA A 118 2.20 -16.28 -6.34
N PHE A 119 3.05 -17.28 -6.04
CA PHE A 119 2.66 -18.69 -5.93
C PHE A 119 1.79 -18.99 -4.69
N ALA A 120 1.81 -18.13 -3.70
CA ALA A 120 0.91 -18.22 -2.54
C ALA A 120 -0.47 -17.57 -2.79
N GLU A 121 -0.57 -16.72 -3.84
CA GLU A 121 -1.75 -15.88 -4.10
C GLU A 121 -2.57 -16.31 -5.31
N ALA A 122 -1.95 -16.96 -6.28
CA ALA A 122 -2.57 -17.30 -7.55
C ALA A 122 -2.31 -18.76 -7.94
N SER A 123 -3.06 -19.27 -8.94
CA SER A 123 -2.76 -20.56 -9.54
C SER A 123 -1.33 -20.58 -10.10
N VAL A 124 -0.70 -21.76 -10.14
CA VAL A 124 0.69 -21.93 -10.60
C VAL A 124 0.93 -21.27 -11.96
N HIS A 125 0.00 -21.37 -12.89
CA HIS A 125 0.13 -20.77 -14.23
C HIS A 125 0.16 -19.23 -14.17
N ILE A 126 -0.72 -18.63 -13.39
CA ILE A 126 -0.77 -17.16 -13.21
C ILE A 126 0.48 -16.70 -12.46
N ALA A 127 0.85 -17.38 -11.38
CA ALA A 127 2.04 -17.05 -10.60
C ALA A 127 3.32 -17.14 -11.45
N THR A 128 3.45 -18.18 -12.30
CA THR A 128 4.58 -18.30 -13.23
C THR A 128 4.59 -17.16 -14.24
N ALA A 129 3.44 -16.78 -14.78
CA ALA A 129 3.35 -15.66 -15.73
C ALA A 129 3.74 -14.32 -15.07
N VAL A 130 3.29 -14.07 -13.84
CA VAL A 130 3.67 -12.87 -13.05
C VAL A 130 5.18 -12.86 -12.79
N TRP A 131 5.72 -13.95 -12.26
CA TRP A 131 7.15 -14.09 -12.00
C TRP A 131 7.99 -13.91 -13.27
N ALA A 132 7.61 -14.56 -14.37
CA ALA A 132 8.31 -14.45 -15.66
C ALA A 132 8.24 -13.02 -16.23
N ALA A 133 7.15 -12.29 -16.01
CA ALA A 133 7.03 -10.90 -16.43
C ALA A 133 7.94 -9.95 -15.61
N GLU A 134 8.24 -10.28 -14.36
CA GLU A 134 9.14 -9.47 -13.53
C GLU A 134 10.63 -9.71 -13.81
N VAL A 135 11.01 -10.90 -14.31
CA VAL A 135 12.41 -11.26 -14.59
C VAL A 135 13.12 -10.28 -15.53
N PRO A 136 12.51 -9.77 -16.62
CA PRO A 136 13.19 -8.86 -17.54
C PRO A 136 13.37 -7.41 -17.04
N ILE A 137 12.81 -7.04 -15.88
CA ILE A 137 12.85 -5.65 -15.37
C ILE A 137 14.28 -5.07 -15.40
N PRO A 138 15.34 -5.72 -14.87
CA PRO A 138 16.68 -5.11 -14.85
C PRO A 138 17.24 -4.79 -16.22
N TRP A 139 16.85 -5.52 -17.25
CA TRP A 139 17.34 -5.30 -18.61
C TRP A 139 16.49 -4.34 -19.41
N VAL A 140 15.16 -4.45 -19.32
CA VAL A 140 14.24 -3.58 -20.07
C VAL A 140 14.22 -2.17 -19.50
N TYR A 141 14.29 -2.04 -18.16
CA TYR A 141 14.26 -0.73 -17.47
C TYR A 141 15.68 -0.22 -17.10
N LYS A 142 16.74 -0.76 -17.74
CA LYS A 142 18.15 -0.44 -17.40
C LYS A 142 18.49 1.04 -17.44
N GLU A 143 17.79 1.83 -18.25
CA GLU A 143 17.99 3.28 -18.39
C GLU A 143 16.98 4.09 -17.55
N ALA A 144 16.03 3.45 -16.88
CA ALA A 144 15.04 4.10 -16.07
C ALA A 144 15.60 4.52 -14.70
N GLY A 145 15.09 5.61 -14.13
CA GLY A 145 15.12 5.83 -12.70
C GLY A 145 14.06 4.97 -12.00
N PHE A 146 14.32 4.57 -10.77
CA PHE A 146 13.37 3.80 -9.98
C PHE A 146 12.95 4.58 -8.72
N HIS A 147 11.67 4.61 -8.46
CA HIS A 147 11.09 5.08 -7.20
C HIS A 147 10.56 3.87 -6.44
N ALA A 148 11.30 3.41 -5.43
CA ALA A 148 10.86 2.37 -4.51
C ALA A 148 10.13 3.02 -3.32
N ILE A 149 9.00 2.44 -2.87
CA ILE A 149 8.25 3.01 -1.75
C ILE A 149 8.78 2.58 -0.37
N SER A 150 9.74 1.66 -0.34
CA SER A 150 10.35 1.14 0.89
C SER A 150 11.79 0.67 0.63
N GLU A 151 12.60 0.59 1.68
CA GLU A 151 13.95 0.00 1.60
C GLU A 151 13.86 -1.48 1.21
N SER A 152 12.86 -2.20 1.71
CA SER A 152 12.63 -3.60 1.33
C SER A 152 12.37 -3.77 -0.16
N THR A 153 11.65 -2.83 -0.80
CA THR A 153 11.44 -2.83 -2.26
C THR A 153 12.72 -2.50 -3.00
N ARG A 154 13.51 -1.53 -2.51
CA ARG A 154 14.83 -1.22 -3.06
C ARG A 154 15.75 -2.44 -3.01
N ASP A 155 15.83 -3.12 -1.87
CA ASP A 155 16.68 -4.29 -1.70
C ASP A 155 16.26 -5.44 -2.63
N ASP A 156 14.95 -5.66 -2.82
CA ASP A 156 14.42 -6.65 -3.79
C ASP A 156 14.83 -6.27 -5.23
N LEU A 157 14.73 -5.00 -5.62
CA LEU A 157 15.19 -4.50 -6.93
C LEU A 157 16.69 -4.70 -7.13
N VAL A 158 17.51 -4.38 -6.12
CA VAL A 158 18.97 -4.58 -6.17
C VAL A 158 19.33 -6.06 -6.31
N GLN A 159 18.68 -6.95 -5.54
CA GLN A 159 18.87 -8.40 -5.64
C GLN A 159 18.51 -8.95 -7.01
N ARG A 160 17.58 -8.32 -7.73
CA ARG A 160 17.22 -8.68 -9.11
C ARG A 160 18.17 -8.11 -10.17
N GLY A 161 19.11 -7.26 -9.77
CA GLY A 161 20.15 -6.69 -10.64
C GLY A 161 19.89 -5.25 -11.10
N VAL A 162 18.94 -4.53 -10.50
CA VAL A 162 18.81 -3.08 -10.73
C VAL A 162 19.92 -2.35 -9.98
N PRO A 163 20.71 -1.46 -10.65
CA PRO A 163 21.78 -0.72 -9.97
C PRO A 163 21.22 0.18 -8.85
N GLY A 164 21.78 0.09 -7.65
CA GLY A 164 21.30 0.82 -6.47
C GLY A 164 21.32 2.35 -6.62
N ASN A 165 22.25 2.89 -7.43
CA ASN A 165 22.32 4.32 -7.72
C ASN A 165 21.22 4.84 -8.66
N ARG A 166 20.37 3.97 -9.20
CA ARG A 166 19.19 4.33 -9.98
C ARG A 166 17.90 4.25 -9.17
N ILE A 167 17.98 3.85 -7.91
CA ILE A 167 16.81 3.65 -7.05
C ILE A 167 16.81 4.73 -5.98
N VAL A 168 15.73 5.50 -5.95
CA VAL A 168 15.43 6.44 -4.86
C VAL A 168 14.30 5.84 -4.03
N VAL A 169 14.46 5.84 -2.71
CA VAL A 169 13.40 5.42 -1.79
C VAL A 169 12.62 6.64 -1.35
N ILE A 170 11.32 6.64 -1.61
CA ILE A 170 10.40 7.69 -1.21
C ILE A 170 9.21 7.01 -0.53
N HIS A 171 9.15 7.14 0.79
CA HIS A 171 8.07 6.53 1.55
C HIS A 171 6.73 7.24 1.32
N PRO A 172 5.62 6.50 1.24
CA PRO A 172 4.28 7.08 1.25
C PRO A 172 4.05 7.94 2.49
N GLY A 173 3.34 9.03 2.31
CA GLY A 173 2.95 9.92 3.39
C GLY A 173 1.65 9.52 4.09
N VAL A 174 1.24 10.36 5.00
CA VAL A 174 -0.09 10.34 5.63
C VAL A 174 -0.59 11.78 5.80
N ASP A 175 -1.89 11.98 5.69
CA ASP A 175 -2.51 13.23 6.13
C ASP A 175 -2.68 13.21 7.65
N ALA A 176 -1.65 13.68 8.35
CA ALA A 176 -1.63 13.73 9.80
C ALA A 176 -2.55 14.81 10.40
N THR A 177 -3.17 15.65 9.58
CA THR A 177 -4.21 16.59 10.04
C THR A 177 -5.59 15.94 10.04
N TRP A 178 -5.85 15.10 9.04
CA TRP A 178 -7.04 14.28 8.95
C TRP A 178 -7.00 13.08 9.91
N TYR A 179 -5.94 12.27 9.83
CA TYR A 179 -5.68 11.20 10.77
C TYR A 179 -4.96 11.76 12.00
N CYS A 180 -5.72 12.12 13.02
CA CYS A 180 -5.18 12.66 14.26
C CYS A 180 -5.95 12.10 15.47
N PRO A 181 -5.34 12.06 16.65
CA PRO A 181 -6.05 11.77 17.89
C PRO A 181 -7.20 12.77 18.11
N ASP A 182 -8.25 12.30 18.76
CA ASP A 182 -9.42 13.12 19.06
C ASP A 182 -9.93 12.80 20.47
N PRO A 183 -9.89 13.73 21.42
CA PRO A 183 -10.39 13.51 22.77
C PRO A 183 -11.88 13.13 22.82
N ALA A 184 -12.68 13.54 21.81
CA ALA A 184 -14.08 13.17 21.70
C ALA A 184 -14.28 11.71 21.24
N THR A 185 -13.23 11.06 20.75
CA THR A 185 -13.24 9.65 20.33
C THR A 185 -12.25 8.85 21.20
N PRO A 186 -12.59 8.56 22.46
CA PRO A 186 -11.70 7.83 23.36
C PRO A 186 -11.54 6.36 22.88
N ARG A 187 -10.45 5.73 23.32
CA ARG A 187 -10.27 4.29 23.09
C ARG A 187 -11.45 3.49 23.64
N ALA A 188 -11.73 2.38 22.98
CA ALA A 188 -12.78 1.46 23.42
C ALA A 188 -12.54 1.04 24.89
N LYS A 189 -13.64 0.96 25.68
CA LYS A 189 -13.55 0.57 27.09
C LYS A 189 -12.97 -0.84 27.29
N GLN A 190 -13.30 -1.74 26.35
CA GLN A 190 -12.71 -3.08 26.32
C GLN A 190 -11.54 -3.09 25.35
N PRO A 191 -10.47 -3.88 25.62
CA PRO A 191 -9.35 -4.04 24.68
C PRO A 191 -9.85 -4.54 23.33
N THR A 192 -9.91 -3.62 22.36
CA THR A 192 -10.41 -3.87 21.01
C THR A 192 -9.26 -3.71 20.03
N PHE A 193 -8.92 -4.80 19.34
CA PHE A 193 -7.94 -4.80 18.25
C PHE A 193 -8.66 -4.62 16.92
N LEU A 194 -7.97 -4.04 15.94
CA LEU A 194 -8.55 -3.75 14.63
C LEU A 194 -7.65 -4.30 13.52
N TYR A 195 -8.23 -5.11 12.65
CA TYR A 195 -7.69 -5.34 11.32
C TYR A 195 -8.43 -4.42 10.33
N LEU A 196 -7.67 -3.75 9.45
CA LEU A 196 -8.25 -2.90 8.42
C LEU A 196 -7.51 -3.11 7.10
N GLY A 197 -8.22 -3.64 6.09
CA GLY A 197 -7.66 -3.90 4.78
C GLY A 197 -8.46 -4.89 3.96
N ARG A 198 -8.01 -5.15 2.73
CA ARG A 198 -8.65 -6.14 1.86
C ARG A 198 -8.59 -7.53 2.50
N LEU A 199 -9.71 -8.26 2.43
CA LEU A 199 -9.79 -9.63 2.92
C LEU A 199 -9.34 -10.58 1.82
N LYS A 200 -8.03 -10.80 1.74
CA LYS A 200 -7.36 -11.73 0.85
C LYS A 200 -6.61 -12.78 1.68
N ARG A 201 -6.51 -14.00 1.16
CA ARG A 201 -5.91 -15.10 1.90
C ARG A 201 -4.49 -14.81 2.37
N TYR A 202 -3.67 -14.18 1.52
CA TYR A 202 -2.29 -13.82 1.84
C TYR A 202 -2.17 -12.77 2.96
N LYS A 203 -3.22 -12.00 3.25
CA LYS A 203 -3.20 -11.01 4.34
C LYS A 203 -3.13 -11.65 5.73
N GLY A 204 -3.31 -12.96 5.84
CA GLY A 204 -3.07 -13.71 7.06
C GLY A 204 -4.04 -13.40 8.22
N VAL A 205 -5.24 -12.86 7.95
CA VAL A 205 -6.22 -12.48 8.98
C VAL A 205 -6.59 -13.65 9.89
N GLU A 206 -6.50 -14.88 9.39
CA GLU A 206 -6.71 -16.08 10.20
C GLU A 206 -5.74 -16.17 11.39
N THR A 207 -4.48 -15.74 11.23
CA THR A 207 -3.51 -15.68 12.35
C THR A 207 -4.01 -14.77 13.47
N ALA A 208 -4.67 -13.66 13.15
CA ALA A 208 -5.25 -12.77 14.15
C ALA A 208 -6.46 -13.42 14.88
N LEU A 209 -7.28 -14.20 14.16
CA LEU A 209 -8.36 -14.97 14.78
C LEU A 209 -7.82 -16.04 15.75
N GLN A 210 -6.77 -16.77 15.33
CA GLN A 210 -6.10 -17.77 16.18
C GLN A 210 -5.44 -17.13 17.42
N ALA A 211 -4.80 -15.97 17.24
CA ALA A 211 -4.21 -15.20 18.34
C ALA A 211 -5.29 -14.74 19.34
N LEU A 212 -6.42 -14.27 18.84
CA LEU A 212 -7.52 -13.86 19.69
C LEU A 212 -8.04 -15.02 20.57
N VAL A 213 -8.17 -16.23 19.99
CA VAL A 213 -8.58 -17.43 20.79
C VAL A 213 -7.58 -17.68 21.92
N GLN A 214 -6.28 -17.62 21.64
CA GLN A 214 -5.25 -17.85 22.66
C GLN A 214 -5.27 -16.75 23.73
N ALA A 215 -5.35 -15.49 23.34
CA ALA A 215 -5.38 -14.36 24.25
C ALA A 215 -6.63 -14.37 25.15
N ARG A 216 -7.79 -14.76 24.61
CA ARG A 216 -9.06 -14.83 25.37
C ARG A 216 -9.10 -15.90 26.46
N ARG A 217 -8.20 -16.85 26.46
CA ARG A 217 -8.04 -17.80 27.59
C ARG A 217 -7.65 -17.08 28.88
N THR A 218 -6.85 -16.00 28.76
CA THR A 218 -6.39 -15.18 29.89
C THR A 218 -7.25 -13.93 30.08
N ARG A 219 -7.68 -13.30 28.97
CA ARG A 219 -8.46 -12.05 28.95
C ARG A 219 -9.73 -12.24 28.09
N PRO A 220 -10.83 -12.76 28.66
CA PRO A 220 -12.06 -13.07 27.92
C PRO A 220 -12.76 -11.85 27.30
N ASP A 221 -12.45 -10.63 27.74
CA ASP A 221 -12.99 -9.36 27.28
C ASP A 221 -12.33 -8.82 26.01
N LEU A 222 -11.25 -9.43 25.50
CA LEU A 222 -10.60 -9.04 24.26
C LEU A 222 -11.53 -9.21 23.04
N THR A 223 -11.52 -8.22 22.16
CA THR A 223 -12.30 -8.24 20.91
C THR A 223 -11.43 -7.89 19.70
N LEU A 224 -11.84 -8.37 18.53
CA LEU A 224 -11.24 -8.07 17.24
C LEU A 224 -12.31 -7.55 16.28
N GLU A 225 -12.11 -6.38 15.73
CA GLU A 225 -12.89 -5.83 14.64
C GLU A 225 -12.13 -5.99 13.32
N ILE A 226 -12.82 -6.45 12.29
CA ILE A 226 -12.27 -6.71 10.96
C ILE A 226 -13.02 -5.86 9.97
N ALA A 227 -12.39 -4.78 9.51
CA ALA A 227 -12.92 -3.85 8.52
C ALA A 227 -12.28 -4.11 7.16
N GLY A 228 -13.11 -4.18 6.13
CA GLY A 228 -12.72 -4.38 4.75
C GLY A 228 -13.55 -5.44 4.04
N GLN A 229 -13.28 -5.56 2.73
CA GLN A 229 -13.95 -6.52 1.85
C GLN A 229 -12.92 -7.37 1.11
N GLY A 230 -13.36 -8.53 0.63
CA GLY A 230 -12.55 -9.42 -0.18
C GLY A 230 -13.16 -10.82 -0.29
N ASP A 231 -12.60 -11.61 -1.16
CA ASP A 231 -13.05 -12.98 -1.47
C ASP A 231 -12.78 -13.98 -0.32
N ASP A 232 -11.90 -13.63 0.62
CA ASP A 232 -11.60 -14.48 1.79
C ASP A 232 -12.59 -14.31 2.95
N ARG A 233 -13.54 -13.36 2.87
CA ARG A 233 -14.46 -13.03 3.96
C ARG A 233 -15.25 -14.25 4.45
N ALA A 234 -15.90 -14.96 3.53
CA ALA A 234 -16.75 -16.11 3.91
C ALA A 234 -15.93 -17.21 4.61
N ARG A 235 -14.69 -17.45 4.15
CA ARG A 235 -13.79 -18.41 4.80
C ARG A 235 -13.42 -17.96 6.20
N LEU A 236 -13.08 -16.69 6.39
CA LEU A 236 -12.71 -16.13 7.70
C LEU A 236 -13.87 -16.15 8.69
N GLU A 237 -15.10 -15.87 8.24
CA GLU A 237 -16.31 -16.01 9.06
C GLU A 237 -16.51 -17.48 9.48
N GLY A 238 -16.30 -18.43 8.58
CA GLY A 238 -16.33 -19.86 8.90
C GLY A 238 -15.23 -20.26 9.91
N VAL A 239 -14.02 -19.74 9.78
CA VAL A 239 -12.93 -19.95 10.76
C VAL A 239 -13.30 -19.37 12.12
N ALA A 240 -13.84 -18.16 12.19
CA ALA A 240 -14.27 -17.53 13.45
C ALA A 240 -15.37 -18.35 14.14
N GLN A 241 -16.30 -18.91 13.36
CA GLN A 241 -17.34 -19.81 13.87
C GLN A 241 -16.76 -21.11 14.40
N ALA A 242 -15.88 -21.78 13.66
CA ALA A 242 -15.20 -23.00 14.08
C ALA A 242 -14.39 -22.81 15.36
N LEU A 243 -13.77 -21.64 15.52
CA LEU A 243 -13.03 -21.22 16.71
C LEU A 243 -13.95 -20.75 17.86
N ARG A 244 -15.27 -20.75 17.68
CA ARG A 244 -16.28 -20.34 18.66
C ARG A 244 -16.06 -18.94 19.23
N LEU A 245 -15.60 -17.99 18.38
CA LEU A 245 -15.30 -16.62 18.82
C LEU A 245 -16.57 -15.77 19.07
N GLY A 246 -17.68 -16.09 18.42
CA GLY A 246 -18.97 -15.42 18.65
C GLY A 246 -18.87 -13.90 18.56
N SER A 247 -19.38 -13.19 19.56
CA SER A 247 -19.37 -11.72 19.62
C SER A 247 -17.99 -11.10 19.84
N ALA A 248 -16.96 -11.90 20.09
CA ALA A 248 -15.59 -11.41 20.24
C ALA A 248 -14.98 -10.94 18.90
N VAL A 249 -15.55 -11.34 17.77
CA VAL A 249 -15.15 -10.89 16.44
C VAL A 249 -16.31 -10.20 15.75
N LYS A 250 -16.03 -9.05 15.12
CA LYS A 250 -17.01 -8.33 14.32
C LYS A 250 -16.44 -8.08 12.91
N PHE A 251 -17.13 -8.57 11.88
CA PHE A 251 -16.83 -8.28 10.48
C PHE A 251 -17.64 -7.06 10.04
N LEU A 252 -16.99 -5.91 9.92
CA LEU A 252 -17.63 -4.62 9.65
C LEU A 252 -17.93 -4.39 8.16
N GLY A 253 -17.26 -5.13 7.27
CA GLY A 253 -17.37 -4.89 5.83
C GLY A 253 -16.61 -3.66 5.38
N PHE A 254 -17.06 -3.05 4.27
CA PHE A 254 -16.52 -1.79 3.81
C PHE A 254 -16.86 -0.69 4.82
N VAL A 255 -15.90 0.17 5.06
CA VAL A 255 -16.04 1.35 5.94
C VAL A 255 -15.62 2.60 5.17
N SER A 256 -16.35 3.70 5.37
CA SER A 256 -15.97 5.01 4.84
C SER A 256 -14.68 5.54 5.49
N GLU A 257 -14.07 6.56 4.89
CA GLU A 257 -12.87 7.18 5.46
C GLU A 257 -13.11 7.78 6.85
N ASP A 258 -14.29 8.34 7.10
CA ASP A 258 -14.69 8.81 8.44
C ASP A 258 -14.82 7.66 9.44
N GLU A 259 -15.50 6.58 9.09
CA GLU A 259 -15.62 5.37 9.92
C GLU A 259 -14.25 4.74 10.18
N LYS A 260 -13.41 4.64 9.15
CA LYS A 260 -12.02 4.17 9.25
C LYS A 260 -11.25 4.98 10.29
N ARG A 261 -11.31 6.30 10.21
CA ARG A 261 -10.66 7.20 11.16
C ARG A 261 -11.15 6.97 12.60
N GLN A 262 -12.47 6.82 12.79
CA GLN A 262 -13.04 6.53 14.10
C GLN A 262 -12.60 5.16 14.65
N LEU A 263 -12.55 4.13 13.79
CA LEU A 263 -12.06 2.81 14.16
C LEU A 263 -10.57 2.87 14.57
N LEU A 264 -9.74 3.58 13.82
CA LEU A 264 -8.33 3.76 14.14
C LEU A 264 -8.12 4.46 15.48
N ARG A 265 -8.90 5.51 15.79
CA ARG A 265 -8.82 6.26 17.06
C ARG A 265 -9.20 5.41 18.27
N ARG A 266 -10.26 4.58 18.17
CA ARG A 266 -10.78 3.81 19.28
C ARG A 266 -10.10 2.47 19.50
N ALA A 267 -9.35 1.96 18.52
CA ALA A 267 -8.64 0.70 18.66
C ALA A 267 -7.49 0.79 19.67
N TRP A 268 -7.26 -0.26 20.44
CA TRP A 268 -6.08 -0.38 21.31
C TRP A 268 -4.81 -0.60 20.52
N ALA A 269 -4.91 -1.39 19.45
CA ALA A 269 -3.88 -1.50 18.43
C ALA A 269 -4.51 -1.99 17.11
N VAL A 270 -3.84 -1.67 16.00
CA VAL A 270 -4.12 -2.34 14.72
C VAL A 270 -3.28 -3.61 14.61
N VAL A 271 -3.79 -4.60 13.86
CA VAL A 271 -3.13 -5.91 13.68
C VAL A 271 -2.94 -6.17 12.18
N PHE A 272 -1.69 -6.38 11.74
CA PHE A 272 -1.33 -6.66 10.35
C PHE A 272 -0.48 -7.93 10.24
N PRO A 273 -1.10 -9.12 10.10
CA PRO A 273 -0.38 -10.39 10.05
C PRO A 273 0.11 -10.78 8.64
N SER A 274 0.25 -9.82 7.71
CA SER A 274 0.63 -10.07 6.32
C SER A 274 2.08 -10.54 6.17
N PRO A 275 2.39 -11.47 5.25
CA PRO A 275 3.76 -11.92 4.98
C PRO A 275 4.60 -10.89 4.21
N LYS A 276 3.93 -9.99 3.49
CA LYS A 276 4.56 -8.94 2.68
C LYS A 276 3.59 -7.80 2.44
N GLU A 277 4.07 -6.59 2.58
CA GLU A 277 3.39 -5.36 2.16
C GLU A 277 4.40 -4.48 1.41
N GLY A 278 3.91 -3.56 0.59
CA GLY A 278 4.78 -2.54 0.00
C GLY A 278 5.31 -1.57 1.06
N TRP A 279 4.40 -1.10 1.93
CA TRP A 279 4.72 -0.17 3.03
C TRP A 279 3.83 -0.40 4.25
N GLY A 280 2.53 -0.51 4.06
CA GLY A 280 1.55 -0.55 5.14
C GLY A 280 0.99 0.84 5.46
N ILE A 281 0.40 1.51 4.47
CA ILE A 281 -0.22 2.85 4.61
C ILE A 281 -1.15 2.88 5.82
N THR A 282 -1.98 1.86 6.01
CA THR A 282 -2.92 1.78 7.14
C THR A 282 -2.22 1.73 8.51
N ASN A 283 -0.99 1.18 8.61
CA ASN A 283 -0.20 1.26 9.85
C ASN A 283 0.15 2.71 10.16
N VAL A 284 0.53 3.48 9.15
CA VAL A 284 0.92 4.89 9.30
C VAL A 284 -0.30 5.76 9.60
N GLU A 285 -1.47 5.46 9.01
CA GLU A 285 -2.74 6.12 9.34
C GLU A 285 -3.15 5.84 10.80
N ALA A 286 -2.98 4.59 11.26
CA ALA A 286 -3.21 4.24 12.66
C ALA A 286 -2.22 4.98 13.58
N ALA A 287 -0.95 4.99 13.22
CA ALA A 287 0.09 5.73 13.93
C ALA A 287 -0.25 7.23 14.02
N ALA A 288 -0.71 7.83 12.93
CA ALA A 288 -1.17 9.21 12.89
C ALA A 288 -2.37 9.48 13.83
N CYS A 289 -3.25 8.50 14.03
CA CYS A 289 -4.32 8.55 15.03
C CYS A 289 -3.83 8.27 16.46
N GLY A 290 -2.53 8.06 16.68
CA GLY A 290 -1.97 7.71 17.98
C GLY A 290 -2.24 6.26 18.40
N THR A 291 -2.46 5.36 17.45
CA THR A 291 -2.78 3.95 17.69
C THR A 291 -1.59 3.09 17.25
N PRO A 292 -1.00 2.29 18.19
CA PRO A 292 0.13 1.42 17.87
C PRO A 292 -0.30 0.24 16.99
N ALA A 293 0.70 -0.41 16.38
CA ALA A 293 0.46 -1.59 15.56
C ALA A 293 1.10 -2.86 16.16
N ILE A 294 0.48 -4.02 15.92
CA ILE A 294 1.14 -5.32 16.01
C ILE A 294 1.17 -5.89 14.59
N ALA A 295 2.35 -6.00 14.02
CA ALA A 295 2.51 -6.42 12.63
C ALA A 295 3.46 -7.61 12.50
N SER A 296 3.34 -8.35 11.40
CA SER A 296 4.35 -9.35 11.05
C SER A 296 5.69 -8.67 10.82
N ASP A 297 6.78 -9.30 11.27
CA ASP A 297 8.14 -8.91 10.91
C ASP A 297 8.41 -9.34 9.46
N SER A 298 7.93 -8.53 8.55
CA SER A 298 7.94 -8.81 7.11
C SER A 298 8.29 -7.56 6.31
N PRO A 299 8.74 -7.71 5.05
CA PRO A 299 9.06 -6.58 4.17
C PRO A 299 7.94 -5.55 4.12
N GLY A 300 8.29 -4.26 4.17
CA GLY A 300 7.39 -3.13 4.23
C GLY A 300 6.81 -2.88 5.63
N LEU A 301 6.30 -3.90 6.32
CA LEU A 301 5.74 -3.73 7.67
C LEU A 301 6.81 -3.38 8.70
N ARG A 302 8.02 -3.96 8.61
CA ARG A 302 9.14 -3.64 9.52
C ARG A 302 9.66 -2.22 9.40
N GLU A 303 9.29 -1.53 8.34
CA GLU A 303 9.66 -0.13 8.12
C GLU A 303 8.56 0.83 8.62
N SER A 304 7.29 0.45 8.48
CA SER A 304 6.15 1.23 8.95
C SER A 304 5.85 1.03 10.46
N VAL A 305 6.47 0.02 11.10
CA VAL A 305 6.37 -0.26 12.54
C VAL A 305 7.74 -0.41 13.15
N ARG A 306 8.09 0.46 14.10
CA ARG A 306 9.35 0.37 14.88
C ARG A 306 9.12 -0.47 16.12
N HIS A 307 9.73 -1.68 16.15
CA HIS A 307 9.55 -2.65 17.23
C HIS A 307 9.87 -2.06 18.61
N GLY A 308 8.92 -2.18 19.55
CA GLY A 308 9.04 -1.67 20.92
C GLY A 308 8.92 -0.15 21.07
N ILE A 309 8.79 0.59 19.95
CA ILE A 309 8.72 2.07 19.93
C ILE A 309 7.35 2.54 19.46
N THR A 310 6.93 2.16 18.25
CA THR A 310 5.63 2.55 17.68
C THR A 310 4.62 1.41 17.68
N GLY A 311 5.03 0.23 18.10
CA GLY A 311 4.26 -1.00 18.11
C GLY A 311 5.16 -2.21 18.25
N TYR A 312 4.67 -3.37 17.84
CA TYR A 312 5.42 -4.62 17.92
C TYR A 312 5.47 -5.33 16.56
N LEU A 313 6.63 -5.90 16.27
CA LEU A 313 6.81 -6.86 15.19
C LEU A 313 6.84 -8.26 15.78
N VAL A 314 6.13 -9.19 15.15
CA VAL A 314 6.06 -10.60 15.54
C VAL A 314 6.41 -11.50 14.34
N PRO A 315 6.98 -12.70 14.54
CA PRO A 315 7.22 -13.61 13.43
C PRO A 315 5.95 -13.84 12.61
N HIS A 316 6.08 -13.85 11.28
CA HIS A 316 4.93 -14.08 10.40
C HIS A 316 4.30 -15.47 10.67
N GLY A 317 2.97 -15.50 10.78
CA GLY A 317 2.21 -16.72 11.04
C GLY A 317 2.22 -17.19 12.50
N ASP A 318 2.98 -16.55 13.38
CA ASP A 318 3.04 -16.89 14.80
C ASP A 318 1.88 -16.25 15.57
N SER A 319 0.78 -16.99 15.66
CA SER A 319 -0.40 -16.58 16.42
C SER A 319 -0.15 -16.51 17.93
N GLY A 320 0.84 -17.26 18.46
CA GLY A 320 1.23 -17.22 19.87
C GLY A 320 1.91 -15.91 20.22
N ALA A 321 2.96 -15.55 19.47
CA ALA A 321 3.64 -14.27 19.63
C ALA A 321 2.67 -13.07 19.45
N LEU A 322 1.74 -13.16 18.49
CA LEU A 322 0.72 -12.14 18.32
C LEU A 322 -0.20 -12.05 19.54
N ALA A 323 -0.65 -13.18 20.08
CA ALA A 323 -1.48 -13.23 21.28
C ALA A 323 -0.78 -12.63 22.51
N GLU A 324 0.51 -12.92 22.69
CA GLU A 324 1.32 -12.33 23.76
C GLU A 324 1.36 -10.81 23.70
N ARG A 325 1.51 -10.23 22.50
CA ARG A 325 1.50 -8.77 22.33
C ARG A 325 0.11 -8.18 22.53
N MET A 326 -0.94 -8.87 22.10
CA MET A 326 -2.33 -8.47 22.42
C MET A 326 -2.56 -8.44 23.92
N LEU A 327 -2.11 -9.46 24.64
CA LEU A 327 -2.23 -9.54 26.11
C LEU A 327 -1.40 -8.43 26.80
N ALA A 328 -0.18 -8.19 26.38
CA ALA A 328 0.67 -7.14 26.93
C ALA A 328 0.01 -5.75 26.80
N LEU A 329 -0.54 -5.42 25.63
CA LEU A 329 -1.26 -4.17 25.45
C LEU A 329 -2.56 -4.12 26.23
N ALA A 330 -3.30 -5.24 26.31
CA ALA A 330 -4.55 -5.31 27.06
C ALA A 330 -4.35 -5.19 28.58
N ALA A 331 -3.18 -5.53 29.09
CA ALA A 331 -2.85 -5.43 30.51
C ALA A 331 -2.39 -4.03 30.93
N ASP A 332 -1.86 -3.22 30.00
CA ASP A 332 -1.21 -1.94 30.30
C ASP A 332 -1.69 -0.82 29.34
N PRO A 333 -2.73 -0.08 29.71
CA PRO A 333 -3.22 1.08 28.94
C PRO A 333 -2.14 2.19 28.79
N ASP A 334 -1.22 2.35 29.74
CA ASP A 334 -0.16 3.34 29.69
C ASP A 334 0.88 2.96 28.63
N LEU A 335 1.15 1.66 28.46
CA LEU A 335 1.96 1.12 27.37
C LEU A 335 1.33 1.46 26.00
N VAL A 336 0.02 1.25 25.85
CA VAL A 336 -0.70 1.63 24.63
C VAL A 336 -0.58 3.11 24.35
N ALA A 337 -0.77 3.96 25.37
CA ALA A 337 -0.65 5.40 25.24
C ALA A 337 0.79 5.84 24.90
N ARG A 338 1.81 5.22 25.50
CA ARG A 338 3.23 5.51 25.22
C ARG A 338 3.62 5.15 23.79
N LEU A 339 3.31 3.92 23.36
CA LEU A 339 3.54 3.48 21.99
C LEU A 339 2.77 4.33 20.97
N GLY A 340 1.51 4.67 21.28
CA GLY A 340 0.65 5.51 20.45
C GLY A 340 1.21 6.92 20.26
N ARG A 341 1.77 7.55 21.29
CA ARG A 341 2.43 8.86 21.17
C ARG A 341 3.67 8.78 20.28
N ALA A 342 4.50 7.76 20.46
CA ALA A 342 5.68 7.55 19.64
C ALA A 342 5.31 7.24 18.17
N ALA A 343 4.23 6.47 17.96
CA ALA A 343 3.66 6.20 16.63
C ALA A 343 3.19 7.50 15.96
N ARG A 344 2.50 8.37 16.69
CA ARG A 344 2.07 9.68 16.19
C ARG A 344 3.26 10.53 15.74
N THR A 345 4.28 10.66 16.57
CA THR A 345 5.50 11.40 16.22
C THR A 345 6.18 10.84 14.98
N PHE A 346 6.23 9.51 14.84
CA PHE A 346 6.76 8.86 13.65
C PHE A 346 5.93 9.21 12.39
N ALA A 347 4.59 9.13 12.47
CA ALA A 347 3.71 9.42 11.36
C ALA A 347 3.75 10.88 10.93
N GLU A 348 3.92 11.83 11.87
CA GLU A 348 4.07 13.26 11.57
C GLU A 348 5.31 13.57 10.73
N GLY A 349 6.34 12.72 10.76
CA GLY A 349 7.51 12.79 9.89
C GLY A 349 7.25 12.33 8.45
N LEU A 350 6.10 11.74 8.16
CA LEU A 350 5.75 11.14 6.86
C LEU A 350 4.60 11.93 6.21
N SER A 351 4.91 12.94 5.42
CA SER A 351 3.88 13.76 4.77
C SER A 351 3.78 13.47 3.27
N TRP A 352 2.55 13.49 2.74
CA TRP A 352 2.33 13.42 1.29
C TRP A 352 2.97 14.58 0.55
N GLU A 353 3.03 15.77 1.17
CA GLU A 353 3.71 16.94 0.60
C GLU A 353 5.22 16.68 0.44
N GLY A 354 5.87 16.11 1.46
CA GLY A 354 7.29 15.74 1.40
C GLY A 354 7.56 14.66 0.37
N ALA A 355 6.71 13.63 0.32
CA ALA A 355 6.80 12.56 -0.68
C ALA A 355 6.64 13.11 -2.11
N ALA A 356 5.68 13.99 -2.35
CA ALA A 356 5.47 14.61 -3.65
C ALA A 356 6.64 15.50 -4.08
N ARG A 357 7.24 16.29 -3.16
CA ARG A 357 8.45 17.07 -3.45
C ARG A 357 9.64 16.20 -3.81
N ALA A 358 9.85 15.12 -3.07
CA ALA A 358 10.91 14.15 -3.37
C ALA A 358 10.68 13.48 -4.74
N THR A 359 9.41 13.15 -5.06
CA THR A 359 9.05 12.61 -6.37
C THR A 359 9.34 13.62 -7.49
N ALA A 360 8.92 14.89 -7.35
CA ALA A 360 9.21 15.94 -8.33
C ALA A 360 10.71 16.10 -8.57
N ALA A 361 11.50 16.18 -7.50
CA ALA A 361 12.96 16.29 -7.59
C ALA A 361 13.59 15.08 -8.29
N HIS A 362 13.10 13.86 -8.02
CA HIS A 362 13.58 12.66 -8.72
C HIS A 362 13.23 12.68 -10.20
N LEU A 363 12.02 13.10 -10.58
CA LEU A 363 11.64 13.25 -12.01
C LEU A 363 12.53 14.27 -12.72
N GLU A 364 12.77 15.44 -12.12
CA GLU A 364 13.65 16.50 -12.66
C GLU A 364 15.09 16.02 -12.84
N GLN A 365 15.61 15.27 -11.85
CA GLN A 365 16.94 14.67 -11.94
C GLN A 365 17.03 13.72 -13.14
N VAL A 366 16.06 12.82 -13.32
CA VAL A 366 16.06 11.85 -14.44
C VAL A 366 15.94 12.56 -15.79
N ILE A 367 15.18 13.65 -15.88
CA ILE A 367 15.10 14.49 -17.09
C ILE A 367 16.46 15.11 -17.40
N ALA A 368 17.11 15.72 -16.40
CA ALA A 368 18.41 16.39 -16.57
C ALA A 368 19.51 15.40 -16.98
N GLU A 369 19.57 14.22 -16.38
CA GLU A 369 20.55 13.17 -16.72
C GLU A 369 20.41 12.69 -18.17
N ARG A 370 19.21 12.69 -18.73
CA ARG A 370 18.96 12.29 -20.12
C ARG A 370 19.29 13.41 -21.11
N GLY A 371 18.97 14.66 -20.75
CA GLY A 371 19.30 15.85 -21.56
C GLY A 371 20.80 16.10 -21.72
N GLY A 372 21.62 15.74 -20.72
CA GLY A 372 23.07 15.84 -20.75
C GLY A 372 23.79 14.74 -21.55
N ARG A 373 23.06 13.71 -22.02
CA ARG A 373 23.60 12.61 -22.84
C ARG A 373 23.26 12.71 -24.33
N SER A 374 22.51 13.73 -24.75
CA SER A 374 22.18 14.05 -26.14
C SER A 374 23.13 15.12 -26.65
#